data_ea450b016f9e4955c4c6efdcfd622bc4
#
_entry.id   ea450b016f9e4955c4c6efdcfd622bc4
#
_cell.length_a   1.000
_cell.length_b   1.000
_cell.length_c   1.000
_cell.angle_alpha   90.00
_cell.angle_beta   90.00
_cell.angle_gamma   90.00
#
_symmetry.space_group_name_H-M   'P 1'
#
loop_
_entity.id
_entity.type
_entity.pdbx_description
1 polymer ?
#
loop_
_entity_poly.entity_id
_entity_poly.type
_entity_poly.pdbx_seq_one_letter_code
_entity_poly.pdbx_strand_id
1 'polypeptide(L)'
;ARTYWDRRFNWFCSRHGSFYFHGLAGFVARGFRTYFRMRPALAQRVTELFASTNLEEQRQIYDEKIASELWTPVINWVLNRQLTMSLLGVPHPQRRLVQGQHPGGVSGFIRDAIEYVFRNLPVGENYFWRVYLTGSYTRDCCPSYLKEENFNALKSGLVDCIEPHTCTVTEFLQSGDEPITRFVLLDHMDWMSCYYPAALIE
;
A
#
# COMPACT_ATOMS: atom_id res chain seq x y z
N ALA A 1 -8.27 -10.34 -28.32
CA ALA A 1 -7.79 -9.29 -27.40
C ALA A 1 -8.87 -8.86 -26.40
N ARG A 2 -10.09 -8.51 -26.86
CA ARG A 2 -11.20 -8.03 -26.02
C ARG A 2 -11.58 -9.03 -24.90
N THR A 3 -11.74 -10.30 -25.24
CA THR A 3 -12.07 -11.39 -24.27
C THR A 3 -10.99 -11.65 -23.22
N TYR A 4 -9.73 -11.34 -23.50
CA TYR A 4 -8.64 -11.44 -22.51
C TYR A 4 -8.74 -10.32 -21.47
N TRP A 5 -8.94 -9.08 -21.92
CA TRP A 5 -9.10 -7.93 -21.03
C TRP A 5 -10.39 -8.00 -20.22
N ASP A 6 -11.50 -8.44 -20.81
CA ASP A 6 -12.77 -8.66 -20.12
C ASP A 6 -12.64 -9.70 -19.00
N ARG A 7 -11.91 -10.80 -19.22
CA ARG A 7 -11.63 -11.80 -18.19
C ARG A 7 -10.78 -11.23 -17.04
N ARG A 8 -9.75 -10.44 -17.35
CA ARG A 8 -8.92 -9.81 -16.32
C ARG A 8 -9.71 -8.79 -15.52
N PHE A 9 -10.46 -7.94 -16.19
CA PHE A 9 -11.32 -6.97 -15.55
C PHE A 9 -12.31 -7.66 -14.60
N ASN A 10 -13.03 -8.67 -15.09
CA ASN A 10 -13.97 -9.42 -14.28
C ASN A 10 -13.31 -10.14 -13.09
N TRP A 11 -12.07 -10.60 -13.25
CA TRP A 11 -11.31 -11.21 -12.16
C TRP A 11 -10.97 -10.22 -11.07
N PHE A 12 -10.51 -9.02 -11.42
CA PHE A 12 -10.20 -7.97 -10.46
C PHE A 12 -11.42 -7.28 -9.86
N CYS A 13 -12.49 -7.13 -10.63
CA CYS A 13 -13.71 -6.40 -10.26
C CYS A 13 -14.87 -7.33 -9.86
N SER A 14 -14.60 -8.62 -9.63
CA SER A 14 -15.64 -9.57 -9.24
C SER A 14 -16.30 -9.21 -7.92
N ARG A 15 -17.61 -9.43 -7.81
CA ARG A 15 -18.39 -9.12 -6.59
C ARG A 15 -17.91 -9.81 -5.31
N HIS A 16 -17.08 -10.84 -5.43
CA HIS A 16 -16.61 -11.66 -4.32
C HIS A 16 -15.20 -11.29 -3.82
N GLY A 17 -14.55 -10.28 -4.40
CA GLY A 17 -13.22 -9.85 -3.99
C GLY A 17 -13.00 -8.38 -4.24
N SER A 18 -12.40 -7.68 -3.27
CA SER A 18 -11.92 -6.34 -3.49
C SER A 18 -10.70 -6.38 -4.43
N PHE A 19 -10.55 -5.38 -5.29
CA PHE A 19 -9.40 -5.17 -6.15
C PHE A 19 -8.06 -5.37 -5.41
N TYR A 20 -7.97 -4.93 -4.16
CA TYR A 20 -6.76 -4.99 -3.34
C TYR A 20 -6.37 -6.39 -2.88
N PHE A 21 -7.25 -7.37 -2.99
CA PHE A 21 -6.98 -8.76 -2.58
C PHE A 21 -6.60 -9.66 -3.75
N HIS A 22 -6.28 -9.10 -4.92
CA HIS A 22 -5.82 -9.83 -6.09
C HIS A 22 -4.33 -9.59 -6.35
N GLY A 23 -3.68 -10.50 -7.10
CA GLY A 23 -2.23 -10.45 -7.34
C GLY A 23 -1.40 -10.93 -6.16
N LEU A 24 -0.07 -10.78 -6.26
CA LEU A 24 0.88 -11.26 -5.23
C LEU A 24 0.72 -10.51 -3.91
N ALA A 25 0.65 -9.18 -3.94
CA ALA A 25 0.39 -8.37 -2.77
C ALA A 25 -1.00 -8.68 -2.15
N GLY A 26 -1.98 -8.96 -2.99
CA GLY A 26 -3.31 -9.39 -2.56
C GLY A 26 -3.31 -10.74 -1.83
N PHE A 27 -2.38 -11.64 -2.17
CA PHE A 27 -2.19 -12.90 -1.44
C PHE A 27 -1.74 -12.64 0.01
N VAL A 28 -0.77 -11.75 0.20
CA VAL A 28 -0.31 -11.33 1.54
C VAL A 28 -1.43 -10.64 2.31
N ALA A 29 -2.17 -9.74 1.67
CA ALA A 29 -3.33 -9.08 2.29
C ALA A 29 -4.42 -10.07 2.73
N ARG A 30 -4.67 -11.13 1.94
CA ARG A 30 -5.56 -12.24 2.36
C ARG A 30 -5.03 -13.00 3.58
N GLY A 31 -3.72 -13.20 3.65
CA GLY A 31 -3.06 -13.80 4.80
C GLY A 31 -3.33 -12.99 6.08
N PHE A 32 -3.12 -11.68 6.03
CA PHE A 32 -3.44 -10.77 7.13
C PHE A 32 -4.93 -10.80 7.50
N ARG A 33 -5.81 -10.72 6.50
CA ARG A 33 -7.26 -10.80 6.75
C ARG A 33 -7.65 -12.12 7.42
N THR A 34 -7.06 -13.24 7.01
CA THR A 34 -7.30 -14.55 7.63
C THR A 34 -6.79 -14.56 9.06
N TYR A 35 -5.61 -14.02 9.31
CA TYR A 35 -5.04 -13.89 10.65
C TYR A 35 -5.96 -13.11 11.60
N PHE A 36 -6.48 -11.95 11.16
CA PHE A 36 -7.44 -11.18 11.95
C PHE A 36 -8.77 -11.90 12.16
N ARG A 37 -9.27 -12.64 11.15
CA ARG A 37 -10.48 -13.46 11.31
C ARG A 37 -10.33 -14.57 12.35
N MET A 38 -9.13 -15.13 12.50
CA MET A 38 -8.83 -16.16 13.50
C MET A 38 -8.64 -15.56 14.89
N ARG A 39 -8.53 -14.23 14.99
CA ARG A 39 -8.31 -13.49 16.25
C ARG A 39 -9.35 -12.38 16.42
N PRO A 40 -10.59 -12.71 16.74
CA PRO A 40 -11.69 -11.73 16.79
C PRO A 40 -11.45 -10.61 17.82
N ALA A 41 -10.79 -10.92 18.94
CA ALA A 41 -10.42 -9.91 19.94
C ALA A 41 -9.44 -8.87 19.37
N LEU A 42 -8.42 -9.30 18.60
CA LEU A 42 -7.50 -8.38 17.93
C LEU A 42 -8.21 -7.56 16.85
N ALA A 43 -9.10 -8.18 16.08
CA ALA A 43 -9.90 -7.49 15.07
C ALA A 43 -10.79 -6.41 15.69
N GLN A 44 -11.38 -6.65 16.83
CA GLN A 44 -12.16 -5.66 17.58
C GLN A 44 -11.28 -4.49 18.04
N ARG A 45 -10.10 -4.76 18.60
CA ARG A 45 -9.14 -3.70 19.02
C ARG A 45 -8.67 -2.84 17.85
N VAL A 46 -8.48 -3.44 16.68
CA VAL A 46 -8.19 -2.70 15.45
C VAL A 46 -9.38 -1.79 15.07
N THR A 47 -10.61 -2.26 15.24
CA THR A 47 -11.80 -1.42 15.01
C THR A 47 -11.86 -0.26 16.02
N GLU A 48 -11.55 -0.50 17.29
CA GLU A 48 -11.43 0.53 18.34
C GLU A 48 -10.36 1.56 17.96
N LEU A 49 -9.20 1.11 17.45
CA LEU A 49 -8.12 1.98 16.99
C LEU A 49 -8.58 2.94 15.88
N PHE A 50 -9.34 2.44 14.89
CA PHE A 50 -9.90 3.26 13.82
C PHE A 50 -11.03 4.19 14.27
N ALA A 51 -11.62 3.94 15.42
CA ALA A 51 -12.68 4.77 16.02
C ALA A 51 -12.14 5.78 17.03
N SER A 52 -10.81 5.76 17.32
CA SER A 52 -10.21 6.72 18.25
C SER A 52 -10.43 8.16 17.81
N THR A 53 -10.70 9.01 18.77
CA THR A 53 -11.04 10.41 18.53
C THR A 53 -9.83 11.35 18.49
N ASN A 54 -8.71 10.90 19.04
CA ASN A 54 -7.46 11.65 19.09
C ASN A 54 -6.24 10.71 19.11
N LEU A 55 -5.05 11.28 18.86
CA LEU A 55 -3.80 10.55 18.79
C LEU A 55 -3.38 9.91 20.12
N GLU A 56 -3.73 10.48 21.25
CA GLU A 56 -3.36 9.93 22.55
C GLU A 56 -4.14 8.65 22.85
N GLU A 57 -5.44 8.66 22.63
CA GLU A 57 -6.28 7.46 22.72
C GLU A 57 -5.82 6.39 21.72
N GLN A 58 -5.49 6.79 20.50
CA GLN A 58 -4.96 5.88 19.48
C GLN A 58 -3.66 5.22 19.93
N ARG A 59 -2.70 5.97 20.48
CA ARG A 59 -1.44 5.45 21.02
C ARG A 59 -1.70 4.45 22.15
N GLN A 60 -2.55 4.81 23.08
CA GLN A 60 -2.87 3.94 24.21
C GLN A 60 -3.47 2.62 23.72
N ILE A 61 -4.44 2.66 22.81
CA ILE A 61 -5.02 1.44 22.23
C ILE A 61 -3.96 0.59 21.53
N TYR A 62 -3.07 1.23 20.74
CA TYR A 62 -2.02 0.53 20.03
C TYR A 62 -1.03 -0.13 20.99
N ASP A 63 -0.47 0.63 21.93
CA ASP A 63 0.58 0.17 22.84
C ASP A 63 0.09 -0.90 23.82
N GLU A 64 -1.09 -0.71 24.40
CA GLU A 64 -1.61 -1.61 25.42
C GLU A 64 -2.28 -2.86 24.84
N LYS A 65 -2.93 -2.73 23.66
CA LYS A 65 -3.86 -3.77 23.19
C LYS A 65 -3.45 -4.44 21.88
N ILE A 66 -2.58 -3.82 21.07
CA ILE A 66 -2.29 -4.29 19.70
C ILE A 66 -0.83 -4.69 19.52
N ALA A 67 0.11 -3.88 19.97
CA ALA A 67 1.53 -4.03 19.65
C ALA A 67 2.07 -5.42 20.04
N SER A 68 1.77 -5.91 21.23
CA SER A 68 2.24 -7.21 21.72
C SER A 68 1.69 -8.41 20.94
N GLU A 69 0.47 -8.29 20.43
CA GLU A 69 -0.16 -9.35 19.62
C GLU A 69 0.24 -9.28 18.14
N LEU A 70 0.61 -8.09 17.65
CA LEU A 70 1.06 -7.91 16.28
C LEU A 70 2.52 -8.35 16.10
N TRP A 71 3.41 -7.96 17.02
CA TRP A 71 4.85 -8.20 16.89
C TRP A 71 5.29 -9.52 17.52
N THR A 72 4.65 -10.60 17.14
CA THR A 72 5.02 -11.94 17.59
C THR A 72 6.32 -12.43 16.92
N PRO A 73 7.08 -13.37 17.53
CA PRO A 73 8.25 -13.99 16.90
C PRO A 73 7.96 -14.59 15.52
N VAL A 74 6.75 -15.13 15.34
CA VAL A 74 6.32 -15.72 14.05
C VAL A 74 6.18 -14.64 12.99
N ILE A 75 5.56 -13.50 13.28
CA ILE A 75 5.44 -12.39 12.34
C ILE A 75 6.81 -11.82 11.99
N ASN A 76 7.68 -11.61 12.96
CA ASN A 76 9.05 -11.16 12.74
C ASN A 76 9.82 -12.14 11.85
N TRP A 77 9.67 -13.43 12.07
CA TRP A 77 10.28 -14.47 11.24
C TRP A 77 9.76 -14.43 9.81
N VAL A 78 8.45 -14.29 9.60
CA VAL A 78 7.83 -14.18 8.26
C VAL A 78 8.34 -12.93 7.54
N LEU A 79 8.39 -11.78 8.19
CA LEU A 79 8.86 -10.52 7.60
C LEU A 79 10.34 -10.56 7.21
N ASN A 80 11.15 -11.33 7.88
CA ASN A 80 12.56 -11.51 7.54
C ASN A 80 12.80 -12.44 6.33
N ARG A 81 11.75 -13.10 5.80
CA ARG A 81 11.91 -14.00 4.65
C ARG A 81 11.94 -13.23 3.33
N GLN A 82 12.94 -13.57 2.49
CA GLN A 82 13.06 -12.99 1.15
C GLN A 82 11.79 -13.19 0.31
N LEU A 83 11.18 -14.39 0.42
CA LEU A 83 9.95 -14.70 -0.30
C LEU A 83 8.81 -13.75 0.07
N THR A 84 8.66 -13.42 1.36
CA THR A 84 7.63 -12.47 1.83
C THR A 84 7.86 -11.09 1.23
N MET A 85 9.09 -10.60 1.25
CA MET A 85 9.44 -9.30 0.68
C MET A 85 9.20 -9.27 -0.84
N SER A 86 9.57 -10.33 -1.55
CA SER A 86 9.33 -10.45 -2.99
C SER A 86 7.83 -10.47 -3.32
N LEU A 87 7.00 -11.11 -2.49
CA LEU A 87 5.55 -11.11 -2.63
C LEU A 87 4.93 -9.73 -2.36
N LEU A 88 5.57 -8.92 -1.52
CA LEU A 88 5.18 -7.52 -1.27
C LEU A 88 5.71 -6.57 -2.35
N GLY A 89 6.43 -7.06 -3.34
CA GLY A 89 6.98 -6.25 -4.42
C GLY A 89 8.27 -5.52 -4.06
N VAL A 90 8.93 -5.87 -2.95
CA VAL A 90 10.20 -5.27 -2.54
C VAL A 90 11.35 -5.97 -3.26
N PRO A 91 12.07 -5.29 -4.18
CA PRO A 91 13.18 -5.88 -4.89
C PRO A 91 14.36 -6.19 -3.97
N HIS A 92 15.18 -7.15 -4.39
CA HIS A 92 16.32 -7.63 -3.61
C HIS A 92 17.34 -6.53 -3.24
N PRO A 93 17.69 -5.56 -4.12
CA PRO A 93 18.60 -4.47 -3.77
C PRO A 93 18.09 -3.59 -2.64
N GLN A 94 16.80 -3.20 -2.67
CA GLN A 94 16.19 -2.41 -1.59
C GLN A 94 16.26 -3.14 -0.26
N ARG A 95 15.91 -4.42 -0.28
CA ARG A 95 16.03 -5.23 0.92
C ARG A 95 17.45 -5.23 1.48
N ARG A 96 18.47 -5.38 0.63
CA ARG A 96 19.89 -5.34 1.05
C ARG A 96 20.26 -3.99 1.65
N LEU A 97 19.80 -2.90 1.04
CA LEU A 97 20.04 -1.55 1.52
C LEU A 97 19.46 -1.37 2.92
N VAL A 98 18.19 -1.69 3.10
CA VAL A 98 17.52 -1.61 4.41
C VAL A 98 18.18 -2.55 5.43
N GLN A 99 18.52 -3.78 5.02
CA GLN A 99 19.20 -4.75 5.88
C GLN A 99 20.54 -4.24 6.39
N GLY A 100 21.28 -3.48 5.59
CA GLY A 100 22.58 -2.92 5.95
C GLY A 100 22.51 -1.62 6.74
N GLN A 101 21.45 -0.86 6.59
CA GLN A 101 21.31 0.46 7.21
C GLN A 101 20.49 0.48 8.51
N HIS A 102 19.55 -0.44 8.66
CA HIS A 102 18.69 -0.47 9.84
C HIS A 102 19.18 -1.48 10.87
N PRO A 103 19.38 -1.08 12.16
CA PRO A 103 19.91 -1.97 13.21
C PRO A 103 19.08 -3.24 13.42
N GLY A 104 17.77 -3.14 13.28
CA GLY A 104 16.84 -4.28 13.36
C GLY A 104 16.63 -5.04 12.05
N GLY A 105 17.41 -4.70 11.00
CA GLY A 105 17.21 -5.24 9.66
C GLY A 105 15.85 -4.89 9.07
N VAL A 106 15.38 -5.70 8.11
CA VAL A 106 14.12 -5.43 7.40
C VAL A 106 12.90 -5.49 8.31
N SER A 107 12.82 -6.46 9.22
CA SER A 107 11.69 -6.55 10.15
C SER A 107 11.65 -5.40 11.14
N GLY A 108 12.81 -4.95 11.62
CA GLY A 108 12.93 -3.77 12.46
C GLY A 108 12.45 -2.52 11.75
N PHE A 109 12.91 -2.30 10.52
CA PHE A 109 12.48 -1.18 9.69
C PHE A 109 10.97 -1.15 9.47
N ILE A 110 10.37 -2.30 9.10
CA ILE A 110 8.92 -2.41 8.89
C ILE A 110 8.17 -2.15 10.19
N ARG A 111 8.67 -2.70 11.30
CA ARG A 111 8.07 -2.46 12.61
C ARG A 111 8.07 -0.98 12.95
N ASP A 112 9.21 -0.31 12.87
CA ASP A 112 9.35 1.09 13.23
C ASP A 112 8.47 1.99 12.34
N ALA A 113 8.38 1.67 11.04
CA ALA A 113 7.50 2.39 10.12
C ALA A 113 6.01 2.22 10.47
N ILE A 114 5.57 1.00 10.80
CA ILE A 114 4.19 0.72 11.21
C ILE A 114 3.89 1.36 12.57
N GLU A 115 4.79 1.24 13.54
CA GLU A 115 4.65 1.87 14.84
C GLU A 115 4.58 3.40 14.73
N TYR A 116 5.39 4.00 13.85
CA TYR A 116 5.33 5.42 13.58
C TYR A 116 3.94 5.85 13.09
N VAL A 117 3.38 5.11 12.14
CA VAL A 117 2.03 5.40 11.61
C VAL A 117 1.00 5.33 12.73
N PHE A 118 0.95 4.23 13.47
CA PHE A 118 -0.09 4.02 14.48
C PHE A 118 0.06 4.89 15.73
N ARG A 119 1.26 5.42 15.98
CA ARG A 119 1.48 6.33 17.13
C ARG A 119 1.42 7.81 16.77
N ASN A 120 1.71 8.19 15.52
CA ASN A 120 1.94 9.60 15.18
C ASN A 120 1.01 10.14 14.09
N LEU A 121 0.32 9.29 13.36
CA LEU A 121 -0.58 9.72 12.31
C LEU A 121 -2.02 9.29 12.62
N PRO A 122 -3.03 10.15 12.41
CA PRO A 122 -4.42 9.77 12.62
C PRO A 122 -4.82 8.66 11.63
N VAL A 123 -5.16 7.48 12.16
CA VAL A 123 -5.50 6.32 11.33
C VAL A 123 -6.98 6.29 10.93
N GLY A 124 -7.84 7.01 11.63
CA GLY A 124 -9.29 7.04 11.36
C GLY A 124 -9.62 7.37 9.90
N GLU A 125 -8.87 8.29 9.30
CA GLU A 125 -9.01 8.71 7.89
C GLU A 125 -8.07 7.99 6.94
N ASN A 126 -7.23 7.10 7.43
CA ASN A 126 -6.26 6.39 6.62
C ASN A 126 -6.91 5.18 5.92
N TYR A 127 -7.43 5.43 4.71
CA TYR A 127 -8.11 4.41 3.90
C TYR A 127 -7.19 3.24 3.51
N PHE A 128 -5.89 3.47 3.37
CA PHE A 128 -4.92 2.43 3.01
C PHE A 128 -4.85 1.36 4.11
N TRP A 129 -4.59 1.76 5.36
CA TRP A 129 -4.56 0.82 6.47
C TRP A 129 -5.94 0.22 6.76
N ARG A 130 -7.00 1.00 6.59
CA ARG A 130 -8.37 0.51 6.77
C ARG A 130 -8.67 -0.68 5.87
N VAL A 131 -8.42 -0.59 4.56
CA VAL A 131 -8.72 -1.70 3.64
C VAL A 131 -7.88 -2.94 3.94
N TYR A 132 -6.62 -2.80 4.32
CA TYR A 132 -5.77 -3.94 4.66
C TYR A 132 -6.18 -4.61 5.97
N LEU A 133 -6.56 -3.86 6.99
CA LEU A 133 -6.88 -4.39 8.32
C LEU A 133 -8.34 -4.80 8.46
N THR A 134 -9.28 -4.06 7.85
CA THR A 134 -10.72 -4.35 7.94
C THR A 134 -11.31 -5.04 6.71
N GLY A 135 -10.62 -4.96 5.59
CA GLY A 135 -11.02 -5.59 4.32
C GLY A 135 -11.90 -4.73 3.43
N SER A 136 -12.24 -3.49 3.83
CA SER A 136 -13.10 -2.62 3.03
C SER A 136 -12.86 -1.15 3.33
N TYR A 137 -13.21 -0.28 2.37
CA TYR A 137 -13.39 1.14 2.62
C TYR A 137 -14.74 1.44 3.25
N THR A 138 -14.87 2.63 3.82
CA THR A 138 -16.17 3.25 4.14
C THR A 138 -16.39 4.45 3.21
N ARG A 139 -17.61 4.99 3.17
CA ARG A 139 -17.89 6.20 2.36
C ARG A 139 -17.03 7.40 2.79
N ASP A 140 -16.80 7.52 4.07
CA ASP A 140 -16.05 8.64 4.66
C ASP A 140 -14.54 8.40 4.61
N CYS A 141 -14.09 7.13 4.59
CA CYS A 141 -12.69 6.74 4.58
C CYS A 141 -12.39 5.87 3.36
N CYS A 142 -12.17 6.52 2.24
CA CYS A 142 -11.83 5.94 0.95
C CYS A 142 -10.89 6.88 0.17
N PRO A 143 -10.20 6.39 -0.88
CA PRO A 143 -9.46 7.24 -1.80
C PRO A 143 -10.34 8.37 -2.37
N SER A 144 -9.75 9.55 -2.57
CA SER A 144 -10.49 10.73 -3.03
C SER A 144 -11.28 10.50 -4.31
N TYR A 145 -10.78 9.68 -5.24
CA TYR A 145 -11.48 9.37 -6.50
C TYR A 145 -12.74 8.50 -6.31
N LEU A 146 -12.92 7.88 -5.15
CA LEU A 146 -14.12 7.10 -4.80
C LEU A 146 -15.15 7.93 -4.01
N LYS A 147 -14.80 9.13 -3.56
CA LYS A 147 -15.78 10.05 -2.98
C LYS A 147 -16.80 10.44 -4.04
N GLU A 148 -18.07 10.51 -3.66
CA GLU A 148 -19.19 10.64 -4.60
C GLU A 148 -19.04 11.82 -5.56
N GLU A 149 -18.63 12.98 -5.04
CA GLU A 149 -18.40 14.20 -5.83
C GLU A 149 -17.33 14.01 -6.90
N ASN A 150 -16.18 13.44 -6.52
CA ASN A 150 -15.04 13.22 -7.42
C ASN A 150 -15.33 12.07 -8.40
N PHE A 151 -16.01 11.04 -7.95
CA PHE A 151 -16.44 9.94 -8.81
C PHE A 151 -17.40 10.42 -9.90
N ASN A 152 -18.35 11.29 -9.55
CA ASN A 152 -19.27 11.88 -10.51
C ASN A 152 -18.55 12.80 -11.49
N ALA A 153 -17.55 13.59 -11.04
CA ALA A 153 -16.73 14.39 -11.92
C ALA A 153 -15.91 13.54 -12.91
N LEU A 154 -15.30 12.44 -12.44
CA LEU A 154 -14.60 11.49 -13.32
C LEU A 154 -15.56 10.89 -14.34
N LYS A 155 -16.73 10.47 -13.92
CA LYS A 155 -17.75 9.86 -14.79
C LYS A 155 -18.34 10.83 -15.81
N SER A 156 -18.38 12.12 -15.49
CA SER A 156 -18.90 13.18 -16.38
C SER A 156 -17.88 13.71 -17.39
N GLY A 157 -16.71 13.08 -17.51
CA GLY A 157 -15.72 13.37 -18.55
C GLY A 157 -14.31 13.72 -18.06
N LEU A 158 -14.11 13.93 -16.74
CA LEU A 158 -12.76 14.22 -16.25
C LEU A 158 -11.77 13.06 -16.52
N VAL A 159 -12.27 11.81 -16.60
CA VAL A 159 -11.45 10.65 -16.98
C VAL A 159 -10.86 10.75 -18.38
N ASP A 160 -11.49 11.50 -19.29
CA ASP A 160 -11.03 11.66 -20.67
C ASP A 160 -9.75 12.52 -20.79
N CYS A 161 -9.35 13.19 -19.68
CA CYS A 161 -8.07 13.90 -19.57
C CYS A 161 -6.87 12.96 -19.31
N ILE A 162 -7.10 11.65 -19.15
CA ILE A 162 -6.04 10.68 -18.89
C ILE A 162 -5.55 10.09 -20.21
N GLU A 163 -4.28 10.34 -20.53
CA GLU A 163 -3.62 9.75 -21.70
C GLU A 163 -2.61 8.69 -21.26
N PRO A 164 -2.88 7.40 -21.49
CA PRO A 164 -1.95 6.33 -21.18
C PRO A 164 -0.87 6.19 -22.27
N HIS A 165 0.39 6.19 -21.86
CA HIS A 165 1.54 5.96 -22.74
C HIS A 165 2.26 4.66 -22.35
N THR A 166 2.80 3.92 -23.36
CA THR A 166 3.62 2.72 -23.16
C THR A 166 5.04 3.03 -23.64
N CYS A 167 5.76 3.79 -22.85
CA CYS A 167 7.15 4.18 -23.10
C CYS A 167 7.85 4.44 -21.75
N THR A 168 9.16 4.66 -21.77
CA THR A 168 9.87 5.15 -20.60
C THR A 168 9.56 6.63 -20.37
N VAL A 169 9.80 7.12 -19.14
CA VAL A 169 9.65 8.54 -18.82
C VAL A 169 10.60 9.38 -19.68
N THR A 170 11.84 8.92 -19.89
CA THR A 170 12.83 9.59 -20.75
C THR A 170 12.34 9.70 -22.19
N GLU A 171 11.86 8.62 -22.81
CA GLU A 171 11.30 8.65 -24.17
C GLU A 171 10.09 9.58 -24.25
N PHE A 172 9.22 9.57 -23.25
CA PHE A 172 8.07 10.47 -23.18
C PHE A 172 8.50 11.94 -23.17
N LEU A 173 9.48 12.29 -22.33
CA LEU A 173 9.99 13.66 -22.21
C LEU A 173 10.72 14.14 -23.46
N GLN A 174 11.44 13.23 -24.13
CA GLN A 174 12.14 13.55 -25.40
C GLN A 174 11.19 13.70 -26.59
N SER A 175 10.00 13.09 -26.53
CA SER A 175 9.03 13.12 -27.63
C SER A 175 8.04 14.29 -27.56
N GLY A 176 7.96 15.01 -26.45
CA GLY A 176 6.98 16.07 -26.21
C GLY A 176 7.63 17.43 -26.01
N ASP A 177 7.05 18.47 -26.64
CA ASP A 177 7.46 19.86 -26.48
C ASP A 177 6.64 20.60 -25.39
N GLU A 178 5.62 19.95 -24.83
CA GLU A 178 4.76 20.58 -23.83
C GLU A 178 5.40 20.59 -22.44
N PRO A 179 5.37 21.72 -21.71
CA PRO A 179 5.95 21.82 -20.39
C PRO A 179 5.14 21.00 -19.37
N ILE A 180 5.79 20.05 -18.72
CA ILE A 180 5.21 19.29 -17.62
C ILE A 180 5.39 20.04 -16.32
N THR A 181 4.29 20.37 -15.65
CA THR A 181 4.31 21.18 -14.43
C THR A 181 4.43 20.35 -13.15
N ARG A 182 4.12 19.05 -13.21
CA ARG A 182 4.15 18.15 -12.04
C ARG A 182 4.48 16.73 -12.46
N PHE A 183 5.34 16.10 -11.65
CA PHE A 183 5.69 14.68 -11.77
C PHE A 183 5.26 13.93 -10.51
N VAL A 184 4.71 12.73 -10.68
CA VAL A 184 4.45 11.79 -9.60
C VAL A 184 5.21 10.51 -9.94
N LEU A 185 6.50 10.50 -9.63
CA LEU A 185 7.43 9.45 -10.05
C LEU A 185 7.55 8.29 -9.07
N LEU A 186 6.90 8.38 -7.90
CA LEU A 186 7.02 7.39 -6.82
C LEU A 186 8.50 7.10 -6.48
N ASP A 187 8.83 5.84 -6.21
CA ASP A 187 10.14 5.37 -5.78
C ASP A 187 10.98 4.73 -6.90
N HIS A 188 10.56 4.81 -8.18
CA HIS A 188 11.26 4.11 -9.25
C HIS A 188 12.71 4.59 -9.44
N MET A 189 13.02 5.86 -9.14
CA MET A 189 14.37 6.41 -9.23
C MET A 189 15.34 5.78 -8.21
N ASP A 190 14.86 5.32 -7.07
CA ASP A 190 15.66 4.64 -6.05
C ASP A 190 16.28 3.34 -6.58
N TRP A 191 15.61 2.74 -7.56
CA TRP A 191 16.07 1.50 -8.21
C TRP A 191 17.03 1.75 -9.36
N MET A 192 16.90 2.89 -10.04
CA MET A 192 17.71 3.22 -11.21
C MET A 192 19.18 3.40 -10.83
N SER A 193 19.47 3.94 -9.63
CA SER A 193 20.84 4.09 -9.14
C SER A 193 21.64 2.78 -9.11
N CYS A 194 20.97 1.65 -8.90
CA CYS A 194 21.61 0.33 -8.82
C CYS A 194 21.73 -0.38 -10.19
N TYR A 195 20.78 -0.12 -11.11
CA TYR A 195 20.68 -0.82 -12.38
C TYR A 195 21.03 0.04 -13.60
N TYR A 196 20.75 1.34 -13.54
CA TYR A 196 20.92 2.29 -14.63
C TYR A 196 21.43 3.63 -14.12
N PRO A 197 22.66 3.68 -13.53
CA PRO A 197 23.17 4.93 -12.96
C PRO A 197 23.29 6.07 -13.98
N ALA A 198 23.45 5.76 -15.28
CA ALA A 198 23.47 6.75 -16.34
C ALA A 198 22.13 7.44 -16.56
N ALA A 199 21.00 6.76 -16.32
CA ALA A 199 19.66 7.32 -16.51
C ALA A 199 19.23 8.31 -15.40
N LEU A 200 20.05 8.46 -14.35
CA LEU A 200 19.82 9.47 -13.31
C LEU A 200 20.51 10.80 -13.61
N ILE A 201 21.33 10.85 -14.66
CA ILE A 201 22.13 12.03 -15.03
C ILE A 201 21.47 12.79 -16.18
N GLU A 202 20.57 12.18 -16.90
CA GLU A 202 19.75 12.79 -17.95
C GLU A 202 18.48 13.47 -17.38
#